data_a026ff919410a8159f93df9668d097d2
#
_entry.id   a026ff919410a8159f93df9668d097d2
#
_cell.length_a   1.000
_cell.length_b   1.000
_cell.length_c   1.000
_cell.angle_alpha   90.00
_cell.angle_beta   90.00
_cell.angle_gamma   90.00
#
_symmetry.space_group_name_H-M   'P 1'
#
loop_
_entity.id
_entity.type
_entity.pdbx_description
1 polymer ?
#
loop_
_entity_poly.entity_id
_entity_poly.type
_entity_poly.pdbx_seq_one_letter_code
_entity_poly.pdbx_strand_id
1 'polypeptide(L)'
;MEFDAVILSGGRSSRLGGVPKSGLMHDGATLLERALQAAQGAAAIAVVGPDPGTLPEGVLSCREDPPFAGPAAAIAAGLTALERHRGPDGRRRPVSPFTLVLACDMPRAGDAVRTLLEAARGEHPGGGLMAVAADGRRQPLVGLYSTAELQRCVTEAGQRGTLENASVFALLASLEVREVNVPGGSTDDVDTWDDASALGVTVPPGSHGRNSHEPVTRPGSPRQNSTLEANGEEPG
;
A
#
# COMPACT_ATOMS: atom_id res chain seq x y z
N MET A 1 -17.28 5.79 18.39
CA MET A 1 -15.86 5.82 18.75
C MET A 1 -15.17 6.74 17.77
N GLU A 2 -14.30 7.63 18.24
CA GLU A 2 -13.53 8.56 17.40
C GLU A 2 -12.18 7.95 17.06
N PHE A 3 -11.81 8.01 15.79
CA PHE A 3 -10.53 7.50 15.29
C PHE A 3 -10.05 8.30 14.09
N ASP A 4 -8.74 8.32 13.88
CA ASP A 4 -8.08 8.75 12.65
C ASP A 4 -7.62 7.52 11.86
N ALA A 5 -7.23 7.69 10.60
CA ALA A 5 -6.74 6.58 9.79
C ALA A 5 -5.38 6.90 9.13
N VAL A 6 -4.51 5.91 9.11
CA VAL A 6 -3.26 5.89 8.33
C VAL A 6 -3.39 4.75 7.32
N ILE A 7 -3.44 5.10 6.03
CA ILE A 7 -3.53 4.13 4.92
C ILE A 7 -2.17 4.05 4.25
N LEU A 8 -1.56 2.86 4.26
CA LEU A 8 -0.29 2.60 3.60
C LEU A 8 -0.55 2.22 2.14
N SER A 9 -0.19 3.10 1.22
CA SER A 9 -0.30 2.89 -0.23
C SER A 9 1.06 2.69 -0.90
N GLY A 10 2.13 2.62 -0.09
CA GLY A 10 3.51 2.44 -0.54
C GLY A 10 3.87 0.98 -0.75
N GLY A 11 4.96 0.78 -1.50
CA GLY A 11 5.53 -0.53 -1.77
C GLY A 11 6.21 -0.55 -3.14
N ARG A 12 7.21 -1.43 -3.32
CA ARG A 12 7.97 -1.51 -4.60
C ARG A 12 7.21 -2.23 -5.70
N SER A 13 6.14 -2.96 -5.38
CA SER A 13 5.32 -3.76 -6.32
C SER A 13 6.14 -4.58 -7.33
N SER A 14 7.32 -5.07 -6.92
CA SER A 14 8.28 -5.70 -7.84
C SER A 14 7.72 -6.95 -8.53
N ARG A 15 6.87 -7.72 -7.80
CA ARG A 15 6.22 -8.92 -8.33
C ARG A 15 5.07 -8.62 -9.29
N LEU A 16 4.59 -7.38 -9.29
CA LEU A 16 3.59 -6.85 -10.22
C LEU A 16 4.23 -6.03 -11.36
N GLY A 17 5.53 -6.22 -11.61
CA GLY A 17 6.25 -5.49 -12.65
C GLY A 17 6.35 -3.97 -12.40
N GLY A 18 6.27 -3.53 -11.13
CA GLY A 18 6.32 -2.12 -10.75
C GLY A 18 4.98 -1.39 -10.88
N VAL A 19 3.89 -2.06 -11.21
CA VAL A 19 2.55 -1.45 -11.26
C VAL A 19 2.13 -1.09 -9.84
N PRO A 20 1.75 0.19 -9.57
CA PRO A 20 1.32 0.60 -8.24
C PRO A 20 0.06 -0.15 -7.80
N LYS A 21 0.12 -0.88 -6.69
CA LYS A 21 -1.02 -1.66 -6.16
C LYS A 21 -2.23 -0.77 -5.90
N SER A 22 -2.01 0.44 -5.40
CA SER A 22 -3.06 1.42 -5.07
C SER A 22 -3.98 1.75 -6.24
N GLY A 23 -3.47 1.68 -7.48
CA GLY A 23 -4.23 1.95 -8.69
C GLY A 23 -4.91 0.72 -9.31
N LEU A 24 -4.67 -0.49 -8.83
CA LEU A 24 -5.38 -1.67 -9.31
C LEU A 24 -6.86 -1.60 -8.97
N MET A 25 -7.71 -2.20 -9.81
CA MET A 25 -9.17 -2.10 -9.73
C MET A 25 -9.79 -3.38 -9.16
N HIS A 26 -10.74 -3.23 -8.26
CA HIS A 26 -11.61 -4.31 -7.79
C HIS A 26 -13.05 -3.81 -7.69
N ASP A 27 -14.00 -4.48 -8.34
CA ASP A 27 -15.43 -4.11 -8.39
C ASP A 27 -15.67 -2.61 -8.70
N GLY A 28 -14.99 -2.08 -9.72
CA GLY A 28 -15.22 -0.72 -10.21
C GLY A 28 -14.55 0.41 -9.40
N ALA A 29 -13.79 0.10 -8.35
CA ALA A 29 -13.01 1.08 -7.57
C ALA A 29 -11.54 0.67 -7.48
N THR A 30 -10.63 1.62 -7.35
CA THR A 30 -9.23 1.33 -7.09
C THR A 30 -9.04 0.74 -5.68
N LEU A 31 -7.95 0.01 -5.45
CA LEU A 31 -7.63 -0.52 -4.13
C LEU A 31 -7.47 0.62 -3.10
N LEU A 32 -6.93 1.77 -3.51
CA LEU A 32 -6.86 2.94 -2.64
C LEU A 32 -8.25 3.50 -2.29
N GLU A 33 -9.15 3.62 -3.28
CA GLU A 33 -10.53 4.06 -3.03
C GLU A 33 -11.25 3.10 -2.08
N ARG A 34 -11.02 1.79 -2.20
CA ARG A 34 -11.57 0.79 -1.27
C ARG A 34 -11.02 0.94 0.15
N ALA A 35 -9.72 1.19 0.28
CA ALA A 35 -9.12 1.47 1.59
C ALA A 35 -9.68 2.77 2.21
N LEU A 36 -9.88 3.82 1.39
CA LEU A 36 -10.54 5.05 1.83
C LEU A 36 -11.99 4.81 2.25
N GLN A 37 -12.75 3.99 1.50
CA GLN A 37 -14.11 3.57 1.87
C GLN A 37 -14.12 2.78 3.19
N ALA A 38 -13.17 1.86 3.38
CA ALA A 38 -13.04 1.11 4.63
C ALA A 38 -12.75 2.02 5.83
N ALA A 39 -12.04 3.12 5.63
CA ALA A 39 -11.73 4.11 6.66
C ALA A 39 -12.83 5.19 6.83
N GLN A 40 -13.99 5.04 6.19
CA GLN A 40 -15.11 5.98 6.37
C GLN A 40 -15.51 6.10 7.84
N GLY A 41 -15.71 7.34 8.30
CA GLY A 41 -15.96 7.66 9.69
C GLY A 41 -14.71 8.02 10.49
N ALA A 42 -13.52 7.92 9.90
CA ALA A 42 -12.32 8.53 10.48
C ALA A 42 -12.45 10.06 10.48
N ALA A 43 -12.01 10.69 11.55
CA ALA A 43 -12.05 12.15 11.70
C ALA A 43 -10.99 12.85 10.81
N ALA A 44 -9.88 12.17 10.52
CA ALA A 44 -8.92 12.53 9.48
C ALA A 44 -8.26 11.26 8.91
N ILE A 45 -7.83 11.34 7.64
CA ILE A 45 -7.17 10.24 6.95
C ILE A 45 -5.85 10.74 6.37
N ALA A 46 -4.76 10.01 6.62
CA ALA A 46 -3.47 10.20 5.99
C ALA A 46 -3.14 9.00 5.09
N VAL A 47 -2.93 9.25 3.80
CA VAL A 47 -2.43 8.26 2.83
C VAL A 47 -0.92 8.42 2.75
N VAL A 48 -0.20 7.33 3.00
CA VAL A 48 1.27 7.30 3.03
C VAL A 48 1.81 6.48 1.88
N GLY A 49 2.62 7.09 1.04
CA GLY A 49 3.23 6.41 -0.10
C GLY A 49 3.62 7.36 -1.22
N PRO A 50 3.86 6.83 -2.44
CA PRO A 50 4.04 7.65 -3.62
C PRO A 50 2.82 8.53 -3.87
N ASP A 51 3.00 9.64 -4.59
CA ASP A 51 1.89 10.53 -4.96
C ASP A 51 0.73 9.71 -5.58
N PRO A 52 -0.43 9.65 -4.92
CA PRO A 52 -1.56 8.87 -5.41
C PRO A 52 -2.37 9.61 -6.49
N GLY A 53 -1.93 10.80 -6.91
CA GLY A 53 -2.70 11.69 -7.75
C GLY A 53 -3.78 12.44 -6.97
N THR A 54 -5.00 12.50 -7.51
CA THR A 54 -6.10 13.24 -6.87
C THR A 54 -6.70 12.43 -5.72
N LEU A 55 -6.60 12.96 -4.51
CA LEU A 55 -7.29 12.43 -3.33
C LEU A 55 -8.58 13.21 -3.07
N PRO A 56 -9.57 12.61 -2.37
CA PRO A 56 -10.73 13.34 -1.86
C PRO A 56 -10.33 14.52 -0.98
N GLU A 57 -11.16 15.57 -0.96
CA GLU A 57 -10.94 16.74 -0.10
C GLU A 57 -10.81 16.32 1.37
N GLY A 58 -9.84 16.89 2.07
CA GLY A 58 -9.57 16.60 3.49
C GLY A 58 -8.72 15.35 3.75
N VAL A 59 -8.40 14.55 2.73
CA VAL A 59 -7.44 13.44 2.84
C VAL A 59 -6.02 13.97 2.69
N LEU A 60 -5.16 13.65 3.67
CA LEU A 60 -3.76 14.06 3.68
C LEU A 60 -2.92 13.10 2.84
N SER A 61 -1.98 13.62 2.07
CA SER A 61 -0.94 12.84 1.41
C SER A 61 0.40 13.11 2.06
N CYS A 62 1.13 12.04 2.39
CA CYS A 62 2.50 12.12 2.91
C CYS A 62 3.32 10.92 2.48
N ARG A 63 4.61 10.98 2.75
CA ARG A 63 5.54 9.90 2.43
C ARG A 63 6.56 9.75 3.56
N GLU A 64 6.98 8.53 3.80
CA GLU A 64 8.11 8.23 4.67
C GLU A 64 9.42 8.77 4.10
N ASP A 65 10.34 9.17 4.98
CA ASP A 65 11.68 9.62 4.64
C ASP A 65 12.72 8.78 5.43
N PRO A 66 13.64 8.08 4.74
CA PRO A 66 13.76 7.98 3.28
C PRO A 66 12.61 7.18 2.63
N PRO A 67 12.35 7.38 1.32
CA PRO A 67 11.35 6.60 0.59
C PRO A 67 11.64 5.10 0.67
N PHE A 68 10.58 4.29 0.85
CA PHE A 68 10.67 2.84 1.03
C PHE A 68 11.38 2.39 2.33
N ALA A 69 11.35 3.23 3.35
CA ALA A 69 11.89 2.90 4.69
C ALA A 69 11.05 1.86 5.45
N GLY A 70 10.04 1.30 4.82
CA GLY A 70 9.24 0.21 5.37
C GLY A 70 7.98 0.66 6.11
N PRO A 71 7.15 -0.31 6.53
CA PRO A 71 5.81 0.00 7.03
C PRO A 71 5.81 0.73 8.38
N ALA A 72 6.78 0.49 9.25
CA ALA A 72 6.89 1.21 10.52
C ALA A 72 7.19 2.70 10.30
N ALA A 73 8.09 3.03 9.36
CA ALA A 73 8.39 4.40 8.99
C ALA A 73 7.19 5.08 8.31
N ALA A 74 6.44 4.33 7.49
CA ALA A 74 5.22 4.83 6.87
C ALA A 74 4.15 5.17 7.93
N ILE A 75 3.94 4.32 8.95
CA ILE A 75 3.04 4.62 10.07
C ILE A 75 3.49 5.90 10.77
N ALA A 76 4.78 6.07 11.05
CA ALA A 76 5.32 7.27 11.69
C ALA A 76 5.06 8.55 10.88
N ALA A 77 5.24 8.48 9.55
CA ALA A 77 4.96 9.60 8.65
C ALA A 77 3.46 9.96 8.67
N GLY A 78 2.57 8.96 8.63
CA GLY A 78 1.12 9.15 8.72
C GLY A 78 0.69 9.80 10.03
N LEU A 79 1.18 9.32 11.17
CA LEU A 79 0.90 9.92 12.48
C LEU A 79 1.38 11.38 12.55
N THR A 80 2.57 11.66 12.02
CA THR A 80 3.11 13.03 11.95
C THR A 80 2.24 13.94 11.10
N ALA A 81 1.72 13.45 9.97
CA ALA A 81 0.81 14.19 9.11
C ALA A 81 -0.51 14.51 9.83
N LEU A 82 -1.10 13.53 10.50
CA LEU A 82 -2.33 13.69 11.29
C LEU A 82 -2.14 14.70 12.43
N GLU A 83 -1.01 14.64 13.16
CA GLU A 83 -0.70 15.57 14.23
C GLU A 83 -0.55 17.03 13.74
N ARG A 84 0.02 17.21 12.54
CA ARG A 84 0.21 18.53 11.91
C ARG A 84 -1.04 19.07 11.23
N HIS A 85 -2.04 18.22 11.05
CA HIS A 85 -3.26 18.61 10.34
C HIS A 85 -3.98 19.78 11.03
N ARG A 86 -4.43 20.73 10.21
CA ARG A 86 -5.21 21.90 10.65
C ARG A 86 -6.61 21.77 10.12
N GLY A 87 -7.57 22.06 10.98
CA GLY A 87 -8.96 22.15 10.58
C GLY A 87 -9.23 23.36 9.63
N PRO A 88 -10.45 23.48 9.11
CA PRO A 88 -10.86 24.57 8.24
C PRO A 88 -10.67 25.96 8.86
N ASP A 89 -10.64 26.06 10.19
CA ASP A 89 -10.38 27.28 10.96
C ASP A 89 -8.88 27.63 11.12
N GLY A 90 -7.99 26.83 10.50
CA GLY A 90 -6.53 26.94 10.58
C GLY A 90 -5.94 26.51 11.92
N ARG A 91 -6.73 26.01 12.87
CA ARG A 91 -6.27 25.52 14.16
C ARG A 91 -5.82 24.06 14.03
N ARG A 92 -4.87 23.64 14.88
CA ARG A 92 -4.53 22.20 15.00
C ARG A 92 -5.77 21.45 15.48
N ARG A 93 -6.12 20.40 14.76
CA ARG A 93 -7.13 19.43 15.21
C ARG A 93 -6.51 18.52 16.26
N PRO A 94 -7.19 18.24 17.38
CA PRO A 94 -6.77 17.17 18.26
C PRO A 94 -6.73 15.84 17.49
N VAL A 95 -5.71 15.04 17.68
CA VAL A 95 -5.67 13.67 17.15
C VAL A 95 -6.69 12.81 17.89
N SER A 96 -7.33 11.90 17.19
CA SER A 96 -8.28 10.97 17.77
C SER A 96 -7.61 9.99 18.73
N PRO A 97 -8.33 9.46 19.73
CA PRO A 97 -7.76 8.53 20.71
C PRO A 97 -7.27 7.22 20.09
N PHE A 98 -7.82 6.85 18.93
CA PHE A 98 -7.43 5.66 18.17
C PHE A 98 -7.02 6.00 16.76
N THR A 99 -6.07 5.20 16.22
CA THR A 99 -5.63 5.23 14.83
C THR A 99 -5.89 3.88 14.17
N LEU A 100 -6.70 3.87 13.11
CA LEU A 100 -6.81 2.75 12.20
C LEU A 100 -5.58 2.72 11.30
N VAL A 101 -4.82 1.64 11.32
CA VAL A 101 -3.71 1.38 10.39
C VAL A 101 -4.19 0.36 9.36
N LEU A 102 -4.11 0.71 8.08
CA LEU A 102 -4.64 -0.09 6.98
C LEU A 102 -3.67 -0.11 5.80
N ALA A 103 -3.35 -1.30 5.26
CA ALA A 103 -2.72 -1.43 3.95
C ALA A 103 -3.76 -1.33 2.84
N CYS A 104 -3.40 -0.69 1.72
CA CYS A 104 -4.34 -0.46 0.61
C CYS A 104 -4.48 -1.66 -0.33
N ASP A 105 -3.69 -2.72 -0.18
CA ASP A 105 -3.63 -3.86 -1.10
C ASP A 105 -4.59 -5.01 -0.77
N MET A 106 -5.49 -4.81 0.18
CA MET A 106 -6.52 -5.76 0.60
C MET A 106 -7.90 -5.31 0.08
N PRO A 107 -8.40 -5.86 -1.03
CA PRO A 107 -9.61 -5.35 -1.70
C PRO A 107 -10.89 -5.44 -0.86
N ARG A 108 -10.93 -6.33 0.13
CA ARG A 108 -12.08 -6.57 1.01
C ARG A 108 -11.86 -6.12 2.46
N ALA A 109 -10.86 -5.29 2.72
CA ALA A 109 -10.51 -4.85 4.06
C ALA A 109 -11.66 -4.16 4.82
N GLY A 110 -12.66 -3.61 4.12
CA GLY A 110 -13.84 -3.00 4.72
C GLY A 110 -14.60 -3.92 5.69
N ASP A 111 -14.65 -5.23 5.41
CA ASP A 111 -15.30 -6.20 6.30
C ASP A 111 -14.50 -6.41 7.58
N ALA A 112 -13.17 -6.50 7.47
CA ALA A 112 -12.30 -6.60 8.64
C ALA A 112 -12.34 -5.33 9.50
N VAL A 113 -12.28 -4.15 8.89
CA VAL A 113 -12.36 -2.86 9.60
C VAL A 113 -13.69 -2.73 10.34
N ARG A 114 -14.81 -3.10 9.70
CA ARG A 114 -16.13 -3.09 10.36
C ARG A 114 -16.13 -3.97 11.61
N THR A 115 -15.60 -5.18 11.52
CA THR A 115 -15.49 -6.12 12.65
C THR A 115 -14.64 -5.55 13.77
N LEU A 116 -13.50 -4.91 13.48
CA LEU A 116 -12.67 -4.24 14.49
C LEU A 116 -13.40 -3.09 15.17
N LEU A 117 -14.09 -2.24 14.40
CA LEU A 117 -14.87 -1.11 14.94
C LEU A 117 -16.05 -1.57 15.81
N GLU A 118 -16.70 -2.68 15.47
CA GLU A 118 -17.74 -3.31 16.28
C GLU A 118 -17.16 -3.86 17.59
N ALA A 119 -16.05 -4.60 17.52
CA ALA A 119 -15.37 -5.12 18.70
C ALA A 119 -14.89 -4.02 19.66
N ALA A 120 -14.48 -2.88 19.12
CA ALA A 120 -14.04 -1.73 19.89
C ALA A 120 -15.19 -0.96 20.60
N ARG A 121 -16.43 -1.13 20.15
CA ARG A 121 -17.61 -0.53 20.81
C ARG A 121 -18.05 -1.31 22.04
N GLY A 122 -17.78 -2.63 22.06
CA GLY A 122 -18.18 -3.52 23.16
C GLY A 122 -17.30 -3.40 24.40
N GLU A 123 -15.99 -3.27 24.21
CA GLU A 123 -15.01 -3.17 25.28
C GLU A 123 -13.92 -2.17 24.92
N HIS A 124 -13.40 -1.47 25.90
CA HIS A 124 -12.30 -0.55 25.67
C HIS A 124 -11.09 -1.32 25.10
N PRO A 125 -10.58 -0.94 23.91
CA PRO A 125 -9.57 -1.75 23.20
C PRO A 125 -8.18 -1.75 23.84
N GLY A 126 -7.97 -1.12 25.01
CA GLY A 126 -6.66 -1.03 25.64
C GLY A 126 -5.62 -0.40 24.72
N GLY A 127 -4.50 -1.10 24.48
CA GLY A 127 -3.47 -0.68 23.53
C GLY A 127 -3.90 -0.80 22.06
N GLY A 128 -4.91 -1.64 21.77
CA GLY A 128 -5.46 -1.75 20.42
C GLY A 128 -6.09 -3.10 20.08
N LEU A 129 -6.59 -3.18 18.85
CA LEU A 129 -7.16 -4.37 18.23
C LEU A 129 -6.41 -4.68 16.95
N MET A 130 -6.12 -5.95 16.71
CA MET A 130 -5.46 -6.43 15.47
C MET A 130 -6.32 -7.52 14.84
N ALA A 131 -6.53 -7.45 13.54
CA ALA A 131 -7.23 -8.48 12.80
C ALA A 131 -6.43 -9.79 12.76
N VAL A 132 -7.15 -10.90 12.89
CA VAL A 132 -6.63 -12.25 12.67
C VAL A 132 -7.44 -12.89 11.55
N ALA A 133 -6.76 -13.30 10.49
CA ALA A 133 -7.34 -13.99 9.36
C ALA A 133 -7.88 -15.38 9.74
N ALA A 134 -8.72 -15.96 8.90
CA ALA A 134 -9.34 -17.27 9.15
C ALA A 134 -8.33 -18.41 9.31
N ASP A 135 -7.12 -18.28 8.76
CA ASP A 135 -6.01 -19.21 8.91
C ASP A 135 -5.14 -18.97 10.16
N GLY A 136 -5.54 -18.02 11.02
CA GLY A 136 -4.83 -17.64 12.24
C GLY A 136 -3.68 -16.65 12.03
N ARG A 137 -3.43 -16.14 10.82
CA ARG A 137 -2.40 -15.12 10.60
C ARG A 137 -2.83 -13.78 11.17
N ARG A 138 -1.96 -13.20 11.97
CA ARG A 138 -2.12 -11.83 12.51
C ARG A 138 -1.85 -10.80 11.41
N GLN A 139 -2.71 -9.81 11.31
CA GLN A 139 -2.66 -8.78 10.27
C GLN A 139 -2.43 -7.39 10.88
N PRO A 140 -1.19 -7.02 11.20
CA PRO A 140 -0.90 -5.77 11.91
C PRO A 140 -1.18 -4.51 11.08
N LEU A 141 -1.32 -4.66 9.76
CA LEU A 141 -1.75 -3.59 8.84
C LEU A 141 -3.27 -3.58 8.60
N VAL A 142 -4.02 -4.28 9.44
CA VAL A 142 -5.47 -4.15 9.63
C VAL A 142 -5.69 -4.10 11.13
N GLY A 143 -5.50 -2.93 11.73
CA GLY A 143 -5.56 -2.78 13.19
C GLY A 143 -6.00 -1.39 13.62
N LEU A 144 -6.62 -1.34 14.78
CA LEU A 144 -7.08 -0.13 15.44
C LEU A 144 -6.28 0.02 16.74
N TYR A 145 -5.37 0.96 16.80
CA TYR A 145 -4.41 1.10 17.87
C TYR A 145 -4.64 2.38 18.67
N SER A 146 -4.35 2.37 19.97
CA SER A 146 -4.28 3.60 20.77
C SER A 146 -3.29 4.55 20.14
N THR A 147 -3.72 5.75 19.76
CA THR A 147 -2.87 6.74 19.10
C THR A 147 -1.69 7.12 19.99
N ALA A 148 -1.93 7.32 21.29
CA ALA A 148 -0.86 7.69 22.23
C ALA A 148 0.20 6.58 22.36
N GLU A 149 -0.22 5.32 22.46
CA GLU A 149 0.69 4.19 22.54
C GLU A 149 1.46 3.97 21.25
N LEU A 150 0.79 4.11 20.10
CA LEU A 150 1.43 3.98 18.80
C LEU A 150 2.48 5.10 18.57
N GLN A 151 2.16 6.35 18.97
CA GLN A 151 3.10 7.47 18.94
C GLN A 151 4.30 7.23 19.87
N ARG A 152 4.07 6.66 21.05
CA ARG A 152 5.14 6.26 21.97
C ARG A 152 6.08 5.24 21.31
N CYS A 153 5.54 4.18 20.70
CA CYS A 153 6.34 3.16 20.02
C CYS A 153 7.16 3.74 18.86
N VAL A 154 6.57 4.62 18.06
CA VAL A 154 7.27 5.31 16.96
C VAL A 154 8.40 6.18 17.50
N THR A 155 8.15 6.95 18.58
CA THR A 155 9.15 7.83 19.20
C THR A 155 10.32 7.01 19.75
N GLU A 156 10.05 5.94 20.47
CA GLU A 156 11.08 5.05 21.02
C GLU A 156 11.90 4.35 19.92
N ALA A 157 11.25 3.87 18.85
CA ALA A 157 11.93 3.26 17.72
C ALA A 157 12.81 4.29 16.99
N GLY A 158 12.32 5.52 16.82
CA GLY A 158 13.08 6.63 16.24
C GLY A 158 14.31 7.00 17.05
N GLN A 159 14.18 7.11 18.37
CA GLN A 159 15.31 7.38 19.27
C GLN A 159 16.38 6.28 19.25
N ARG A 160 15.98 5.03 19.05
CA ARG A 160 16.91 3.89 18.90
C ARG A 160 17.49 3.77 17.50
N GLY A 161 17.04 4.56 16.52
CA GLY A 161 17.44 4.43 15.12
C GLY A 161 16.95 3.12 14.46
N THR A 162 15.89 2.51 14.99
CA THR A 162 15.38 1.20 14.53
C THR A 162 14.08 1.29 13.75
N LEU A 163 13.64 2.48 13.37
CA LEU A 163 12.36 2.69 12.66
C LEU A 163 12.46 2.28 11.19
N GLU A 164 13.61 2.57 10.56
CA GLU A 164 13.84 2.25 9.15
C GLU A 164 13.91 0.73 8.95
N ASN A 165 13.17 0.22 7.96
CA ASN A 165 13.02 -1.20 7.64
C ASN A 165 12.47 -2.08 8.78
N ALA A 166 11.96 -1.48 9.85
CA ALA A 166 11.31 -2.24 10.91
C ALA A 166 9.99 -2.83 10.42
N SER A 167 9.70 -4.06 10.86
CA SER A 167 8.39 -4.65 10.69
C SER A 167 7.36 -3.98 11.61
N VAL A 168 6.07 -4.03 11.23
CA VAL A 168 5.00 -3.54 12.11
C VAL A 168 4.92 -4.33 13.41
N PHE A 169 5.20 -5.64 13.37
CA PHE A 169 5.27 -6.46 14.59
C PHE A 169 6.35 -5.97 15.56
N ALA A 170 7.52 -5.60 15.03
CA ALA A 170 8.59 -5.04 15.88
C ALA A 170 8.19 -3.68 16.47
N LEU A 171 7.49 -2.83 15.71
CA LEU A 171 6.96 -1.56 16.19
C LEU A 171 5.93 -1.77 17.33
N LEU A 172 5.04 -2.74 17.18
CA LEU A 172 3.94 -3.01 18.10
C LEU A 172 4.33 -3.94 19.27
N ALA A 173 5.58 -4.39 19.37
CA ALA A 173 6.01 -5.43 20.31
C ALA A 173 5.75 -5.06 21.79
N SER A 174 5.70 -3.77 22.13
CA SER A 174 5.40 -3.28 23.48
C SER A 174 3.95 -2.86 23.70
N LEU A 175 3.07 -3.01 22.68
CA LEU A 175 1.65 -2.75 22.82
C LEU A 175 0.92 -4.01 23.27
N GLU A 176 0.02 -3.83 24.22
CA GLU A 176 -0.97 -4.85 24.57
C GLU A 176 -2.13 -4.79 23.57
N VAL A 177 -2.08 -5.67 22.55
CA VAL A 177 -3.01 -5.70 21.43
C VAL A 177 -3.89 -6.93 21.55
N ARG A 178 -5.22 -6.74 21.55
CA ARG A 178 -6.20 -7.82 21.51
C ARG A 178 -6.42 -8.29 20.07
N GLU A 179 -6.38 -9.58 19.86
CA GLU A 179 -6.66 -10.22 18.57
C GLU A 179 -8.17 -10.34 18.33
N VAL A 180 -8.60 -10.04 17.11
CA VAL A 180 -9.99 -10.11 16.67
C VAL A 180 -10.07 -10.92 15.38
N ASN A 181 -10.79 -12.04 15.41
CA ASN A 181 -11.05 -12.83 14.21
C ASN A 181 -11.95 -12.06 13.25
N VAL A 182 -11.51 -11.93 12.00
CA VAL A 182 -12.24 -11.21 10.95
C VAL A 182 -12.78 -12.17 9.88
N PRO A 183 -13.76 -11.76 9.06
CA PRO A 183 -14.33 -12.60 8.03
C PRO A 183 -13.27 -13.14 7.06
N GLY A 184 -13.43 -14.40 6.63
CA GLY A 184 -12.51 -15.02 5.67
C GLY A 184 -12.41 -14.22 4.37
N GLY A 185 -11.20 -14.09 3.84
CA GLY A 185 -10.91 -13.31 2.63
C GLY A 185 -10.86 -11.79 2.81
N SER A 186 -11.21 -11.28 4.00
CA SER A 186 -11.21 -9.81 4.24
C SER A 186 -9.81 -9.21 4.40
N THR A 187 -8.81 -10.05 4.61
CA THR A 187 -7.41 -9.64 4.76
C THR A 187 -6.50 -10.27 3.70
N ASP A 188 -7.09 -10.84 2.65
CA ASP A 188 -6.32 -11.33 1.52
C ASP A 188 -5.76 -10.15 0.74
N ASP A 189 -4.45 -10.19 0.50
CA ASP A 189 -3.70 -9.12 -0.13
C ASP A 189 -3.25 -9.49 -1.56
N VAL A 190 -3.03 -8.49 -2.38
CA VAL A 190 -2.58 -8.61 -3.76
C VAL A 190 -1.08 -8.42 -3.81
N ASP A 191 -0.31 -9.50 -3.80
CA ASP A 191 1.15 -9.47 -3.92
C ASP A 191 1.65 -9.84 -5.32
N THR A 192 0.92 -10.71 -6.02
CA THR A 192 1.24 -11.23 -7.34
C THR A 192 0.08 -11.08 -8.31
N TRP A 193 0.32 -11.32 -9.60
CA TRP A 193 -0.76 -11.38 -10.60
C TRP A 193 -1.70 -12.56 -10.40
N ASP A 194 -1.22 -13.65 -9.80
CA ASP A 194 -2.05 -14.80 -9.44
C ASP A 194 -3.02 -14.42 -8.32
N ASP A 195 -2.54 -13.70 -7.29
CA ASP A 195 -3.42 -13.16 -6.24
C ASP A 195 -4.44 -12.18 -6.83
N ALA A 196 -3.99 -11.26 -7.70
CA ALA A 196 -4.90 -10.32 -8.38
C ALA A 196 -6.01 -11.06 -9.13
N SER A 197 -5.66 -12.10 -9.89
CA SER A 197 -6.62 -12.92 -10.62
C SER A 197 -7.59 -13.65 -9.68
N ALA A 198 -7.08 -14.27 -8.62
CA ALA A 198 -7.89 -14.99 -7.63
C ALA A 198 -8.88 -14.08 -6.89
N LEU A 199 -8.47 -12.83 -6.63
CA LEU A 199 -9.27 -11.82 -5.93
C LEU A 199 -10.14 -10.96 -6.88
N GLY A 200 -10.10 -11.19 -8.20
CA GLY A 200 -10.85 -10.40 -9.18
C GLY A 200 -10.33 -8.97 -9.32
N VAL A 201 -9.03 -8.77 -9.09
CA VAL A 201 -8.36 -7.47 -9.21
C VAL A 201 -7.76 -7.34 -10.61
N THR A 202 -7.94 -6.18 -11.23
CA THR A 202 -7.54 -5.91 -12.62
C THR A 202 -6.75 -4.61 -12.73
N VAL A 203 -6.10 -4.43 -13.88
CA VAL A 203 -5.43 -3.18 -14.23
C VAL A 203 -6.48 -2.17 -14.72
N PRO A 204 -6.38 -0.87 -14.40
CA PRO A 204 -7.29 0.15 -14.92
C PRO A 204 -7.34 0.15 -16.45
N PRO A 205 -8.52 0.38 -17.06
CA PRO A 205 -8.62 0.56 -18.50
C PRO A 205 -7.71 1.69 -18.98
N GLY A 206 -6.85 1.42 -19.97
CA GLY A 206 -5.93 2.42 -20.54
C GLY A 206 -4.54 2.48 -19.92
N SER A 207 -4.24 1.72 -18.87
CA SER A 207 -2.91 1.63 -18.27
C SER A 207 -1.98 0.59 -18.91
N HIS A 208 -2.27 0.17 -20.15
CA HIS A 208 -1.37 -0.67 -20.93
C HIS A 208 -0.06 0.09 -21.13
N GLY A 209 0.87 -0.12 -20.20
CA GLY A 209 2.22 0.37 -20.30
C GLY A 209 2.82 -0.02 -21.65
N ARG A 210 3.50 0.92 -22.27
CA ARG A 210 4.33 0.71 -23.46
C ARG A 210 5.34 -0.41 -23.24
N ASN A 211 4.91 -1.64 -23.38
CA ASN A 211 5.75 -2.81 -23.63
C ASN A 211 5.40 -3.34 -25.00
N SER A 212 5.61 -2.50 -26.03
CA SER A 212 5.81 -2.94 -27.38
C SER A 212 7.21 -3.55 -27.44
N HIS A 213 7.36 -4.81 -27.08
CA HIS A 213 8.35 -5.66 -27.72
C HIS A 213 7.85 -5.91 -29.15
N GLU A 214 8.00 -4.91 -30.02
CA GLU A 214 8.09 -5.18 -31.45
C GLU A 214 9.36 -6.04 -31.65
N PRO A 215 9.24 -7.20 -32.29
CA PRO A 215 10.43 -7.91 -32.72
C PRO A 215 11.15 -7.01 -33.75
N VAL A 216 12.34 -6.58 -33.40
CA VAL A 216 13.25 -5.90 -34.35
C VAL A 216 13.50 -6.85 -35.51
N THR A 217 12.71 -6.71 -36.56
CA THR A 217 13.04 -7.30 -37.87
C THR A 217 14.29 -6.59 -38.38
N ARG A 218 15.43 -7.27 -38.25
CA ARG A 218 16.68 -6.84 -38.91
C ARG A 218 16.43 -6.73 -40.41
N PRO A 219 16.71 -5.60 -41.05
CA PRO A 219 16.66 -5.52 -42.49
C PRO A 219 17.75 -6.46 -43.07
N GLY A 220 17.31 -7.34 -43.95
CA GLY A 220 18.17 -8.32 -44.62
C GLY A 220 19.28 -7.63 -45.37
N SER A 221 20.49 -8.11 -45.16
CA SER A 221 21.66 -7.75 -45.97
C SER A 221 21.40 -8.10 -47.45
N PRO A 222 21.76 -7.22 -48.43
CA PRO A 222 21.61 -7.55 -49.82
C PRO A 222 22.60 -8.64 -50.23
N ARG A 223 22.09 -9.69 -50.85
CA ARG A 223 22.88 -10.75 -51.49
C ARG A 223 23.66 -10.11 -52.60
N GLN A 224 25.00 -10.14 -52.53
CA GLN A 224 25.88 -9.88 -53.68
C GLN A 224 25.77 -11.07 -54.63
N ASN A 225 25.27 -10.80 -55.82
CA ASN A 225 25.24 -11.68 -56.96
C ASN A 225 26.62 -11.58 -57.63
N SER A 226 27.47 -12.56 -57.49
CA SER A 226 28.72 -12.68 -58.26
C SER A 226 28.40 -13.41 -59.54
N THR A 227 28.33 -12.67 -60.65
CA THR A 227 28.32 -13.19 -61.98
C THR A 227 29.79 -13.49 -62.41
N LEU A 228 30.05 -14.75 -62.69
CA LEU A 228 31.24 -15.25 -63.34
C LEU A 228 31.23 -14.77 -64.80
N GLU A 229 32.24 -14.06 -65.20
CA GLU A 229 32.69 -14.04 -66.66
C GLU A 229 34.13 -14.44 -66.73
N ALA A 230 34.30 -15.54 -67.43
CA ALA A 230 35.59 -16.04 -67.93
C ALA A 230 35.98 -15.31 -69.23
N ASN A 231 37.27 -15.03 -69.35
CA ASN A 231 38.05 -14.99 -70.57
C ASN A 231 39.44 -14.51 -70.13
N GLY A 232 40.46 -15.22 -70.32
CA GLY A 232 41.02 -15.82 -71.58
C GLY A 232 42.24 -15.02 -71.97
N GLU A 233 43.36 -15.75 -72.10
CA GLU A 233 44.56 -15.44 -72.83
C GLU A 233 45.83 -15.13 -72.04
N GLU A 234 46.71 -16.11 -72.14
CA GLU A 234 48.15 -16.05 -72.13
C GLU A 234 48.65 -15.31 -73.42
N PRO A 235 49.94 -15.07 -73.71
CA PRO A 235 51.21 -15.41 -73.04
C PRO A 235 52.28 -14.30 -73.10
N GLY A 236 53.42 -14.59 -72.44
CA GLY A 236 54.61 -13.78 -72.61
C GLY A 236 55.63 -14.00 -71.48
#